data_66cd38f38392a502d38904be4483247d
#
_entry.id   66cd38f38392a502d38904be4483247d
#
_cell.length_a   1.000
_cell.length_b   1.000
_cell.length_c   1.000
_cell.angle_alpha   90.00
_cell.angle_beta   90.00
_cell.angle_gamma   90.00
#
_symmetry.space_group_name_H-M   'P 1'
#
loop_
_entity.id
_entity.type
_entity.pdbx_description
1 polymer ?
#
loop_
_entity_poly.entity_id
_entity_poly.type
_entity_poly.pdbx_seq_one_letter_code
_entity_poly.pdbx_strand_id
1 'polypeptide(L)'
;MDAQIDHAEVYLAETCRLFVLIALLAAAIGKTANFRRFRDSLDEAFPTLRRDGAMLIAAAILIGEWSAALLMLAGGAWSRAGLLLASGLFVFLTAVVAVVLAKGLSVRCNCFGASQRRISGYDLSRNLLFIAAAGVGLCGASVSGIAGVFGGLALPVYLPMVAVALMLFQLSTGLREIVHILRIRAEDL
;
A
#
# COMPACT_ATOMS: atom_id res chain seq x y z
N MET A 1 -2.86 -7.13 -34.11
CA MET A 1 -2.63 -7.82 -32.82
C MET A 1 -1.93 -6.89 -31.82
N ASP A 2 -1.12 -5.97 -32.30
CA ASP A 2 -0.33 -5.03 -31.48
C ASP A 2 -1.18 -3.97 -30.76
N ALA A 3 -2.22 -3.42 -31.38
CA ALA A 3 -3.10 -2.42 -30.75
C ALA A 3 -3.94 -2.96 -29.58
N GLN A 4 -4.22 -4.25 -29.55
CA GLN A 4 -5.00 -4.89 -28.46
C GLN A 4 -4.13 -5.19 -27.23
N ILE A 5 -2.84 -5.44 -27.46
CA ILE A 5 -1.87 -5.64 -26.38
C ILE A 5 -1.63 -4.32 -25.66
N ASP A 6 -1.46 -3.22 -26.39
CA ASP A 6 -1.27 -1.88 -25.82
C ASP A 6 -2.40 -1.44 -24.89
N HIS A 7 -3.66 -1.75 -25.21
CA HIS A 7 -4.79 -1.42 -24.33
C HIS A 7 -4.80 -2.23 -23.04
N ALA A 8 -4.44 -3.52 -23.09
CA ALA A 8 -4.41 -4.37 -21.91
C ALA A 8 -3.32 -3.92 -20.92
N GLU A 9 -2.15 -3.53 -21.42
CA GLU A 9 -1.05 -3.01 -20.60
C GLU A 9 -1.44 -1.70 -19.90
N VAL A 10 -2.11 -0.80 -20.61
CA VAL A 10 -2.61 0.47 -20.03
C VAL A 10 -3.62 0.22 -18.93
N TYR A 11 -4.59 -0.69 -19.15
CA TYR A 11 -5.61 -1.02 -18.14
C TYR A 11 -5.00 -1.69 -16.93
N LEU A 12 -4.02 -2.59 -17.12
CA LEU A 12 -3.31 -3.23 -16.02
C LEU A 12 -2.54 -2.21 -15.18
N ALA A 13 -1.77 -1.35 -15.84
CA ALA A 13 -0.98 -0.31 -15.16
C ALA A 13 -1.87 0.66 -14.38
N GLU A 14 -3.00 1.07 -14.95
CA GLU A 14 -3.94 1.97 -14.30
C GLU A 14 -4.64 1.29 -13.12
N THR A 15 -5.02 0.02 -13.26
CA THR A 15 -5.59 -0.76 -12.15
C THR A 15 -4.57 -0.91 -11.01
N CYS A 16 -3.31 -1.19 -11.32
CA CYS A 16 -2.23 -1.24 -10.32
C CYS A 16 -2.01 0.11 -9.64
N ARG A 17 -2.06 1.21 -10.39
CA ARG A 17 -1.98 2.57 -9.86
C ARG A 17 -3.12 2.85 -8.87
N LEU A 18 -4.35 2.54 -9.25
CA LEU A 18 -5.53 2.69 -8.38
C LEU A 18 -5.43 1.83 -7.11
N PHE A 19 -4.97 0.60 -7.26
CA PHE A 19 -4.75 -0.30 -6.13
C PHE A 19 -3.74 0.28 -5.12
N VAL A 20 -2.61 0.81 -5.61
CA VAL A 20 -1.60 1.49 -4.78
C VAL A 20 -2.17 2.74 -4.13
N LEU A 21 -2.92 3.56 -4.87
CA LEU A 21 -3.58 4.77 -4.34
C LEU A 21 -4.55 4.44 -3.21
N ILE A 22 -5.41 3.43 -3.39
CA ILE A 22 -6.36 2.97 -2.37
C ILE A 22 -5.61 2.49 -1.12
N ALA A 23 -4.53 1.74 -1.30
CA ALA A 23 -3.72 1.25 -0.19
C ALA A 23 -3.07 2.42 0.59
N LEU A 24 -2.52 3.42 -0.11
CA LEU A 24 -1.95 4.62 0.51
C LEU A 24 -2.99 5.43 1.28
N LEU A 25 -4.16 5.68 0.67
CA LEU A 25 -5.24 6.41 1.32
C LEU A 25 -5.72 5.69 2.57
N ALA A 26 -5.94 4.37 2.49
CA ALA A 26 -6.36 3.58 3.64
C ALA A 26 -5.30 3.60 4.77
N ALA A 27 -4.01 3.50 4.41
CA ALA A 27 -2.91 3.57 5.36
C ALA A 27 -2.79 4.96 5.99
N ALA A 28 -2.83 6.02 5.20
CA ALA A 28 -2.74 7.41 5.66
C ALA A 28 -3.91 7.78 6.58
N ILE A 29 -5.15 7.44 6.19
CA ILE A 29 -6.35 7.67 7.01
C ILE A 29 -6.26 6.89 8.32
N GLY A 30 -5.89 5.60 8.28
CA GLY A 30 -5.73 4.75 9.45
C GLY A 30 -4.70 5.29 10.44
N LYS A 31 -3.54 5.75 9.93
CA LYS A 31 -2.48 6.36 10.76
C LYS A 31 -2.88 7.73 11.28
N THR A 32 -3.57 8.56 10.50
CA THR A 32 -4.08 9.84 10.96
C THR A 32 -5.04 9.66 12.13
N ALA A 33 -5.98 8.72 12.02
CA ALA A 33 -6.95 8.42 13.08
C ALA A 33 -6.31 7.87 14.35
N ASN A 34 -5.19 7.15 14.22
CA ASN A 34 -4.52 6.44 15.33
C ASN A 34 -3.03 6.82 15.46
N PHE A 35 -2.68 8.07 15.20
CA PHE A 35 -1.28 8.53 15.13
C PHE A 35 -0.46 8.18 16.37
N ARG A 36 -1.01 8.37 17.56
CA ARG A 36 -0.32 8.04 18.83
C ARG A 36 0.06 6.56 18.88
N ARG A 37 -0.86 5.66 18.53
CA ARG A 37 -0.60 4.21 18.52
C ARG A 37 0.45 3.82 17.49
N PHE A 38 0.44 4.47 16.32
CA PHE A 38 1.44 4.24 15.28
C PHE A 38 2.84 4.67 15.75
N ARG A 39 2.96 5.85 16.34
CA ARG A 39 4.21 6.33 16.96
C ARG A 39 4.70 5.38 18.03
N ASP A 40 3.82 4.96 18.94
CA ASP A 40 4.17 4.09 20.06
C ASP A 40 4.64 2.70 19.57
N SER A 41 4.08 2.20 18.44
CA SER A 41 4.57 0.99 17.78
C SER A 41 6.00 1.13 17.23
N LEU A 42 6.37 2.31 16.74
CA LEU A 42 7.73 2.58 16.29
C LEU A 42 8.71 2.68 17.47
N ASP A 43 8.29 3.29 18.56
CA ASP A 43 9.08 3.38 19.79
C ASP A 43 9.33 1.98 20.39
N GLU A 44 8.32 1.11 20.39
CA GLU A 44 8.44 -0.29 20.81
C GLU A 44 9.36 -1.11 19.88
N ALA A 45 9.29 -0.88 18.56
CA ALA A 45 10.11 -1.58 17.58
C ALA A 45 11.59 -1.18 17.65
N PHE A 46 11.86 0.08 17.97
CA PHE A 46 13.19 0.67 17.98
C PHE A 46 13.47 1.46 19.26
N PRO A 47 13.71 0.78 20.40
CA PRO A 47 13.93 1.44 21.69
C PRO A 47 15.17 2.37 21.73
N THR A 48 16.06 2.21 20.76
CA THR A 48 17.23 3.10 20.59
C THR A 48 16.89 4.47 20.02
N LEU A 49 15.74 4.59 19.38
CA LEU A 49 15.18 5.87 18.95
C LEU A 49 14.61 6.58 20.18
N ARG A 50 15.17 7.78 20.50
CA ARG A 50 14.52 8.63 21.48
C ARG A 50 13.07 8.91 21.04
N ARG A 51 12.17 9.12 21.98
CA ARG A 51 10.74 9.38 21.74
C ARG A 51 10.49 10.47 20.67
N ASP A 52 11.35 11.48 20.62
CA ASP A 52 11.31 12.53 19.59
C ASP A 52 11.64 11.98 18.21
N GLY A 53 12.58 11.04 18.10
CA GLY A 53 12.91 10.37 16.84
C GLY A 53 11.77 9.50 16.31
N ALA A 54 11.10 8.75 17.16
CA ALA A 54 9.92 7.96 16.78
C ALA A 54 8.77 8.86 16.29
N MET A 55 8.57 10.02 16.92
CA MET A 55 7.59 11.01 16.50
C MET A 55 7.92 11.60 15.12
N LEU A 56 9.17 11.98 14.89
CA LEU A 56 9.62 12.54 13.59
C LEU A 56 9.45 11.52 12.46
N ILE A 57 9.85 10.25 12.69
CA ILE A 57 9.71 9.19 11.70
C ILE A 57 8.22 8.92 11.41
N ALA A 58 7.38 8.83 12.44
CA ALA A 58 5.95 8.62 12.27
C ALA A 58 5.30 9.76 11.46
N ALA A 59 5.67 11.01 11.75
CA ALA A 59 5.18 12.18 11.02
C ALA A 59 5.68 12.17 9.57
N ALA A 60 6.96 11.87 9.34
CA ALA A 60 7.54 11.81 8.00
C ALA A 60 6.87 10.74 7.12
N ILE A 61 6.61 9.55 7.67
CA ILE A 61 5.87 8.49 6.96
C ILE A 61 4.47 8.97 6.60
N LEU A 62 3.74 9.55 7.55
CA LEU A 62 2.37 10.03 7.32
C LEU A 62 2.31 11.13 6.26
N ILE A 63 3.21 12.11 6.36
CA ILE A 63 3.33 13.17 5.35
C ILE A 63 3.68 12.58 3.99
N GLY A 64 4.60 11.62 3.95
CA GLY A 64 4.99 10.92 2.71
C GLY A 64 3.82 10.18 2.07
N GLU A 65 3.01 9.47 2.86
CA GLU A 65 1.83 8.74 2.34
C GLU A 65 0.77 9.70 1.77
N TRP A 66 0.45 10.78 2.48
CA TRP A 66 -0.46 11.80 1.96
C TRP A 66 0.09 12.50 0.71
N SER A 67 1.38 12.84 0.71
CA SER A 67 2.03 13.46 -0.46
C SER A 67 2.00 12.54 -1.67
N ALA A 68 2.32 11.24 -1.49
CA ALA A 68 2.27 10.27 -2.57
C ALA A 68 0.85 10.12 -3.14
N ALA A 69 -0.16 10.02 -2.27
CA ALA A 69 -1.56 9.93 -2.67
C ALA A 69 -2.03 11.18 -3.43
N LEU A 70 -1.72 12.37 -2.95
CA LEU A 70 -2.09 13.64 -3.60
C LEU A 70 -1.39 13.80 -4.96
N LEU A 71 -0.11 13.45 -5.07
CA LEU A 71 0.62 13.47 -6.34
C LEU A 71 0.01 12.49 -7.35
N MET A 72 -0.39 11.30 -6.90
CA MET A 72 -1.07 10.33 -7.77
C MET A 72 -2.45 10.82 -8.23
N LEU A 73 -3.18 11.55 -7.39
CA LEU A 73 -4.47 12.16 -7.72
C LEU A 73 -4.31 13.33 -8.70
N ALA A 74 -3.22 14.09 -8.61
CA ALA A 74 -2.96 15.21 -9.51
C ALA A 74 -2.75 14.77 -10.98
N GLY A 75 -2.35 13.51 -11.20
CA GLY A 75 -2.19 12.94 -12.54
C GLY A 75 -0.96 13.40 -13.31
N GLY A 76 -0.86 13.00 -14.58
CA GLY A 76 0.25 13.35 -15.45
C GLY A 76 1.64 12.99 -14.90
N ALA A 77 2.59 13.87 -15.03
CA ALA A 77 3.96 13.69 -14.52
C ALA A 77 3.99 13.56 -12.97
N TRP A 78 3.06 14.19 -12.26
CA TRP A 78 2.93 14.12 -10.82
C TRP A 78 2.55 12.71 -10.34
N SER A 79 1.75 11.99 -11.12
CA SER A 79 1.39 10.60 -10.82
C SER A 79 2.61 9.68 -10.77
N ARG A 80 3.59 9.88 -11.67
CA ARG A 80 4.87 9.16 -11.63
C ARG A 80 5.66 9.48 -10.37
N ALA A 81 5.75 10.75 -10.02
CA ALA A 81 6.42 11.16 -8.78
C ALA A 81 5.74 10.55 -7.55
N GLY A 82 4.40 10.52 -7.53
CA GLY A 82 3.61 9.85 -6.49
C GLY A 82 3.89 8.35 -6.38
N LEU A 83 3.93 7.64 -7.52
CA LEU A 83 4.26 6.21 -7.55
C LEU A 83 5.70 5.92 -7.10
N LEU A 84 6.67 6.76 -7.48
CA LEU A 84 8.06 6.63 -7.03
C LEU A 84 8.15 6.83 -5.50
N LEU A 85 7.49 7.85 -4.98
CA LEU A 85 7.43 8.11 -3.54
C LEU A 85 6.74 6.96 -2.80
N ALA A 86 5.62 6.45 -3.33
CA ALA A 86 4.92 5.28 -2.81
C ALA A 86 5.81 4.04 -2.77
N SER A 87 6.55 3.76 -3.85
CA SER A 87 7.49 2.64 -3.92
C SER A 87 8.58 2.76 -2.86
N GLY A 88 9.17 3.94 -2.69
CA GLY A 88 10.15 4.20 -1.65
C GLY A 88 9.60 3.96 -0.24
N LEU A 89 8.38 4.45 0.03
CA LEU A 89 7.70 4.23 1.31
C LEU A 89 7.42 2.74 1.57
N PHE A 90 6.92 2.00 0.57
CA PHE A 90 6.67 0.56 0.73
C PHE A 90 7.96 -0.24 0.91
N VAL A 91 9.03 0.10 0.19
CA VAL A 91 10.36 -0.51 0.40
C VAL A 91 10.84 -0.26 1.82
N PHE A 92 10.77 0.98 2.28
CA PHE A 92 11.16 1.34 3.64
C PHE A 92 10.33 0.58 4.70
N LEU A 93 9.00 0.57 4.58
CA LEU A 93 8.12 -0.15 5.49
C LEU A 93 8.34 -1.66 5.44
N THR A 94 8.63 -2.22 4.27
CA THR A 94 8.98 -3.63 4.10
C THR A 94 10.27 -3.97 4.82
N ALA A 95 11.28 -3.12 4.73
CA ALA A 95 12.55 -3.28 5.45
C ALA A 95 12.33 -3.25 6.97
N VAL A 96 11.50 -2.31 7.47
CA VAL A 96 11.12 -2.24 8.89
C VAL A 96 10.45 -3.54 9.34
N VAL A 97 9.44 -4.02 8.59
CA VAL A 97 8.74 -5.27 8.89
C VAL A 97 9.70 -6.46 8.88
N ALA A 98 10.58 -6.54 7.88
CA ALA A 98 11.58 -7.62 7.78
C ALA A 98 12.53 -7.63 8.98
N VAL A 99 13.02 -6.47 9.42
CA VAL A 99 13.89 -6.35 10.61
C VAL A 99 13.16 -6.78 11.88
N VAL A 100 11.91 -6.36 12.06
CA VAL A 100 11.08 -6.75 13.22
C VAL A 100 10.88 -8.26 13.26
N LEU A 101 10.57 -8.88 12.11
CA LEU A 101 10.41 -10.33 12.00
C LEU A 101 11.72 -11.09 12.25
N ALA A 102 12.83 -10.61 11.66
CA ALA A 102 14.15 -11.25 11.84
C ALA A 102 14.64 -11.20 13.29
N LYS A 103 14.29 -10.14 14.02
CA LYS A 103 14.62 -10.00 15.45
C LYS A 103 13.63 -10.71 16.38
N GLY A 104 12.57 -11.31 15.87
CA GLY A 104 11.53 -11.97 16.66
C GLY A 104 10.75 -11.01 17.58
N LEU A 105 10.73 -9.71 17.27
CA LEU A 105 10.05 -8.71 18.10
C LEU A 105 8.53 -8.85 17.97
N SER A 106 7.83 -8.87 19.10
CA SER A 106 6.37 -8.96 19.16
C SER A 106 5.70 -7.60 19.08
N VAL A 107 6.00 -6.83 18.02
CA VAL A 107 5.43 -5.49 17.81
C VAL A 107 4.04 -5.58 17.18
N ARG A 108 3.13 -4.72 17.61
CA ARG A 108 1.78 -4.59 17.03
C ARG A 108 1.82 -3.62 15.86
N CYS A 109 1.39 -4.08 14.65
CA CYS A 109 1.33 -3.22 13.49
C CYS A 109 0.00 -2.46 13.44
N ASN A 110 0.07 -1.13 13.43
CA ASN A 110 -1.07 -0.23 13.23
C ASN A 110 -1.07 0.40 11.83
N CYS A 111 -0.50 -0.29 10.81
CA CYS A 111 -0.33 0.28 9.48
C CYS A 111 -1.65 0.58 8.75
N PHE A 112 -2.73 -0.15 9.03
CA PHE A 112 -4.06 0.00 8.38
C PHE A 112 -5.20 0.20 9.39
N GLY A 113 -4.98 0.96 10.46
CA GLY A 113 -6.02 1.24 11.44
C GLY A 113 -5.97 0.35 12.69
N ALA A 114 -7.10 0.17 13.39
CA ALA A 114 -7.19 -0.36 14.75
C ALA A 114 -6.88 -1.86 14.94
N SER A 115 -6.18 -2.51 14.03
CA SER A 115 -5.82 -3.92 14.22
C SER A 115 -4.67 -4.04 15.24
N GLN A 116 -4.97 -4.49 16.42
CA GLN A 116 -4.00 -4.78 17.50
C GLN A 116 -3.22 -6.09 17.26
N ARG A 117 -2.96 -6.42 15.99
CA ARG A 117 -2.34 -7.68 15.59
C ARG A 117 -0.82 -7.57 15.53
N ARG A 118 -0.15 -8.66 15.91
CA ARG A 118 1.30 -8.78 15.77
C ARG A 118 1.69 -8.80 14.29
N ILE A 119 2.82 -8.17 13.97
CA ILE A 119 3.45 -8.24 12.64
C ILE A 119 3.71 -9.70 12.27
N SER A 120 3.43 -10.06 11.03
CA SER A 120 3.57 -11.43 10.53
C SER A 120 4.10 -11.45 9.09
N GLY A 121 4.46 -12.63 8.59
CA GLY A 121 4.89 -12.81 7.20
C GLY A 121 3.86 -12.36 6.17
N TYR A 122 2.57 -12.36 6.52
CA TYR A 122 1.50 -11.81 5.65
C TYR A 122 1.63 -10.30 5.43
N ASP A 123 2.11 -9.56 6.42
CA ASP A 123 2.34 -8.12 6.27
C ASP A 123 3.52 -7.85 5.32
N LEU A 124 4.54 -8.72 5.37
CA LEU A 124 5.65 -8.68 4.42
C LEU A 124 5.18 -8.97 3.00
N SER A 125 4.45 -10.08 2.78
CA SER A 125 3.96 -10.45 1.45
C SER A 125 3.02 -9.41 0.85
N ARG A 126 2.17 -8.80 1.67
CA ARG A 126 1.29 -7.70 1.25
C ARG A 126 2.07 -6.46 0.80
N ASN A 127 3.09 -6.06 1.55
CA ASN A 127 3.93 -4.92 1.17
C ASN A 127 4.70 -5.21 -0.13
N LEU A 128 5.20 -6.44 -0.33
CA LEU A 128 5.83 -6.85 -1.58
C LEU A 128 4.85 -6.78 -2.76
N LEU A 129 3.58 -7.14 -2.55
CA LEU A 129 2.54 -6.99 -3.56
C LEU A 129 2.33 -5.51 -3.93
N PHE A 130 2.32 -4.59 -2.96
CA PHE A 130 2.21 -3.16 -3.23
C PHE A 130 3.43 -2.63 -4.00
N ILE A 131 4.64 -3.09 -3.69
CA ILE A 131 5.86 -2.75 -4.45
C ILE A 131 5.75 -3.25 -5.90
N ALA A 132 5.33 -4.50 -6.10
CA ALA A 132 5.16 -5.06 -7.45
C ALA A 132 4.10 -4.28 -8.25
N ALA A 133 2.96 -3.97 -7.64
CA ALA A 133 1.91 -3.17 -8.27
C ALA A 133 2.39 -1.74 -8.62
N ALA A 134 3.14 -1.11 -7.73
CA ALA A 134 3.72 0.20 -7.99
C ALA A 134 4.73 0.15 -9.15
N GLY A 135 5.52 -0.93 -9.25
CA GLY A 135 6.43 -1.17 -10.38
C GLY A 135 5.69 -1.31 -11.70
N VAL A 136 4.62 -2.11 -11.75
CA VAL A 136 3.77 -2.24 -12.95
C VAL A 136 3.14 -0.89 -13.33
N GLY A 137 2.63 -0.14 -12.35
CA GLY A 137 2.09 1.20 -12.57
C GLY A 137 3.13 2.18 -13.14
N LEU A 138 4.38 2.09 -12.68
CA LEU A 138 5.48 2.92 -13.20
C LEU A 138 5.87 2.56 -14.64
N CYS A 139 5.94 1.27 -14.98
CA CYS A 139 6.23 0.81 -16.33
C CYS A 139 5.16 1.28 -17.32
N GLY A 140 3.89 1.11 -17.00
CA GLY A 140 2.80 1.56 -17.84
C GLY A 140 2.69 3.10 -17.94
N ALA A 141 3.07 3.82 -16.89
CA ALA A 141 3.13 5.28 -16.91
C ALA A 141 4.14 5.84 -17.93
N SER A 142 5.09 5.03 -18.34
CA SER A 142 6.08 5.39 -19.36
C SER A 142 5.53 5.31 -20.79
N VAL A 143 4.56 4.41 -21.01
CA VAL A 143 3.99 4.11 -22.33
C VAL A 143 2.81 5.03 -22.65
N SER A 144 1.98 5.37 -21.68
CA SER A 144 0.66 6.00 -21.89
C SER A 144 0.55 7.36 -21.24
N GLY A 145 1.38 8.29 -21.32
CA GLY A 145 1.20 9.67 -20.82
C GLY A 145 -0.01 9.85 -19.90
N ILE A 146 -0.04 9.15 -18.74
CA ILE A 146 -1.23 8.97 -17.89
C ILE A 146 -1.82 10.34 -17.56
N ALA A 147 -2.92 10.66 -18.19
CA ALA A 147 -3.79 11.75 -17.79
C ALA A 147 -4.31 11.44 -16.36
N GLY A 148 -4.55 12.48 -15.54
CA GLY A 148 -4.96 12.32 -14.13
C GLY A 148 -6.14 11.37 -13.91
N VAL A 149 -6.53 11.18 -12.67
CA VAL A 149 -7.63 10.26 -12.24
C VAL A 149 -8.89 10.36 -13.12
N PHE A 150 -9.10 11.49 -13.80
CA PHE A 150 -10.21 11.75 -14.70
C PHE A 150 -9.78 11.95 -16.17
N GLY A 151 -8.53 11.68 -16.52
CA GLY A 151 -7.96 12.01 -17.82
C GLY A 151 -8.14 10.91 -18.84
N GLY A 152 -9.14 11.01 -19.69
CA GLY A 152 -9.20 10.36 -20.99
C GLY A 152 -9.93 9.02 -21.08
N LEU A 153 -10.11 8.27 -20.01
CA LEU A 153 -10.92 7.04 -20.01
C LEU A 153 -12.37 7.37 -19.71
N ALA A 154 -13.29 6.83 -20.50
CA ALA A 154 -14.71 6.99 -20.26
C ALA A 154 -15.10 6.39 -18.91
N LEU A 155 -16.00 7.06 -18.18
CA LEU A 155 -16.46 6.63 -16.85
C LEU A 155 -16.84 5.13 -16.75
N PRO A 156 -17.53 4.52 -17.77
CA PRO A 156 -17.88 3.09 -17.72
C PRO A 156 -16.66 2.15 -17.74
N VAL A 157 -15.51 2.59 -18.25
CA VAL A 157 -14.27 1.79 -18.21
C VAL A 157 -13.55 1.96 -16.88
N TYR A 158 -13.62 3.14 -16.28
CA TYR A 158 -12.94 3.45 -15.04
C TYR A 158 -13.57 2.78 -13.82
N LEU A 159 -14.90 2.67 -13.78
CA LEU A 159 -15.64 2.04 -12.67
C LEU A 159 -15.23 0.58 -12.39
N PRO A 160 -15.17 -0.33 -13.39
CA PRO A 160 -14.73 -1.70 -13.14
C PRO A 160 -13.26 -1.76 -12.67
N MET A 161 -12.38 -0.87 -13.14
CA MET A 161 -10.99 -0.84 -12.68
C MET A 161 -10.89 -0.47 -11.20
N VAL A 162 -11.66 0.52 -10.77
CA VAL A 162 -11.77 0.89 -9.34
C VAL A 162 -12.33 -0.29 -8.53
N ALA A 163 -13.36 -0.97 -9.03
CA ALA A 163 -13.95 -2.12 -8.35
C ALA A 163 -12.94 -3.26 -8.19
N VAL A 164 -12.18 -3.57 -9.24
CA VAL A 164 -11.10 -4.58 -9.19
C VAL A 164 -10.01 -4.16 -8.20
N ALA A 165 -9.58 -2.91 -8.22
CA ALA A 165 -8.57 -2.38 -7.30
C ALA A 165 -9.03 -2.47 -5.83
N LEU A 166 -10.30 -2.13 -5.55
CA LEU A 166 -10.89 -2.28 -4.23
C LEU A 166 -10.98 -3.74 -3.80
N MET A 167 -11.38 -4.64 -4.70
CA MET A 167 -11.43 -6.07 -4.43
C MET A 167 -10.04 -6.63 -4.11
N LEU A 168 -9.02 -6.28 -4.88
CA LEU A 168 -7.63 -6.66 -4.62
C LEU A 168 -7.14 -6.13 -3.27
N PHE A 169 -7.49 -4.90 -2.93
CA PHE A 169 -7.16 -4.31 -1.64
C PHE A 169 -7.81 -5.08 -0.48
N GLN A 170 -9.11 -5.36 -0.58
CA GLN A 170 -9.83 -6.14 0.44
C GLN A 170 -9.26 -7.57 0.58
N LEU A 171 -8.96 -8.24 -0.53
CA LEU A 171 -8.31 -9.54 -0.52
C LEU A 171 -6.93 -9.46 0.17
N SER A 172 -6.10 -8.47 -0.18
CA SER A 172 -4.76 -8.31 0.40
C SER A 172 -4.78 -8.06 1.91
N THR A 173 -5.82 -7.39 2.42
CA THR A 173 -5.98 -7.10 3.86
C THR A 173 -6.70 -8.21 4.61
N GLY A 174 -7.65 -8.91 3.96
CA GLY A 174 -8.48 -9.98 4.53
C GLY A 174 -7.90 -11.39 4.43
N LEU A 175 -6.86 -11.59 3.60
CA LEU A 175 -6.31 -12.92 3.27
C LEU A 175 -5.94 -13.73 4.53
N ARG A 176 -5.40 -13.08 5.54
CA ARG A 176 -5.03 -13.72 6.81
C ARG A 176 -6.24 -14.25 7.58
N GLU A 177 -7.36 -13.55 7.57
CA GLU A 177 -8.59 -14.01 8.25
C GLU A 177 -9.18 -15.20 7.52
N ILE A 178 -9.20 -15.15 6.19
CA ILE A 178 -9.67 -16.25 5.35
C ILE A 178 -8.81 -17.50 5.60
N VAL A 179 -7.50 -17.37 5.58
CA VAL A 179 -6.58 -18.49 5.84
C VAL A 179 -6.74 -19.05 7.26
N HIS A 180 -6.94 -18.17 8.26
CA HIS A 180 -7.17 -18.61 9.64
C HIS A 180 -8.47 -19.41 9.78
N ILE A 181 -9.56 -18.95 9.16
CA ILE A 181 -10.86 -19.66 9.17
C ILE A 181 -10.74 -21.01 8.47
N LEU A 182 -10.07 -21.06 7.31
CA LEU A 182 -9.86 -22.30 6.55
C LEU A 182 -9.01 -23.30 7.34
N ARG A 183 -8.03 -22.85 8.11
CA ARG A 183 -7.17 -23.71 8.91
C ARG A 183 -7.91 -24.32 10.09
N ILE A 184 -8.73 -23.54 10.80
CA ILE A 184 -9.58 -24.06 11.88
C ILE A 184 -10.53 -25.13 11.34
N ARG A 185 -11.16 -24.89 10.19
CA ARG A 185 -12.08 -25.83 9.58
C ARG A 185 -11.42 -27.13 9.07
N ALA A 186 -10.13 -27.06 8.75
CA ALA A 186 -9.37 -28.25 8.34
C ALA A 186 -8.86 -29.09 9.53
N GLU A 187 -8.78 -28.49 10.72
CA GLU A 187 -8.42 -29.20 11.97
C GLU A 187 -9.65 -29.88 12.62
N ASP A 188 -10.87 -29.48 12.21
CA ASP A 188 -12.14 -30.03 12.71
C ASP A 188 -12.69 -31.19 11.82
N LEU A 189 -11.97 -31.59 10.74
CA LEU A 189 -12.31 -32.70 9.82
C LEU A 189 -11.34 -33.87 9.97
#